data_0f0338302bf841f641d3a562e522f544
#
_entry.id   0f0338302bf841f641d3a562e522f544
#
_cell.length_a   1.000
_cell.length_b   1.000
_cell.length_c   1.000
_cell.angle_alpha   90.00
_cell.angle_beta   90.00
_cell.angle_gamma   90.00
#
_symmetry.space_group_name_H-M   'P 1'
#
loop_
_entity.id
_entity.type
_entity.pdbx_description
1 polymer ?
#
loop_
_entity_poly.entity_id
_entity_poly.type
_entity_poly.pdbx_seq_one_letter_code
_entity_poly.pdbx_strand_id
1 'polypeptide(L)'
;EGGLKDNAIPNAARAVIALEDGKLSRAQEICEELQATLRAEYAAADPDVTITFTPGTVADQALSLMDTKKVCCFLNLYPNGIESMSMDIPGLVQTSCNLGIFKVGETGLAGSGSVRSSVASRKQLLIRRIRLLTESLGGTLCVSGEYPAWEYRRESHLRDVMCEVYKSQ
;
A
#
# COMPACT_ATOMS: atom_id res chain seq x y z
N GLU A 1 -12.14 -4.08 3.55
CA GLU A 1 -11.29 -3.22 4.38
C GLU A 1 -9.95 -3.86 4.66
N GLY A 2 -8.91 -3.06 4.93
CA GLY A 2 -7.59 -3.52 5.35
C GLY A 2 -6.80 -2.42 6.02
N GLY A 3 -5.88 -2.80 6.93
CA GLY A 3 -4.98 -1.92 7.63
C GLY A 3 -5.58 -1.17 8.82
N LEU A 4 -4.69 -0.71 9.70
CA LEU A 4 -5.04 -0.05 10.96
C LEU A 4 -4.43 1.34 11.10
N LYS A 5 -3.29 1.59 10.45
CA LYS A 5 -2.54 2.86 10.52
C LYS A 5 -2.05 3.24 9.13
N ASP A 6 -2.07 4.51 8.82
CA ASP A 6 -1.63 5.08 7.53
C ASP A 6 -0.14 4.85 7.21
N ASN A 7 0.69 4.76 8.25
CA ASN A 7 2.14 4.60 8.17
C ASN A 7 2.63 3.17 8.46
N ALA A 8 1.74 2.20 8.56
CA ALA A 8 2.08 0.80 8.78
C ALA A 8 1.63 -0.07 7.59
N ILE A 9 2.42 -1.10 7.28
CA ILE A 9 2.04 -2.09 6.27
C ILE A 9 0.87 -2.91 6.85
N PRO A 10 -0.26 -3.04 6.14
CA PRO A 10 -1.37 -3.87 6.57
C PRO A 10 -0.95 -5.33 6.74
N ASN A 11 -1.28 -5.92 7.87
CA ASN A 11 -1.05 -7.34 8.15
C ASN A 11 -2.29 -8.21 7.91
N ALA A 12 -3.44 -7.59 7.69
CA ALA A 12 -4.68 -8.29 7.40
C ALA A 12 -5.60 -7.42 6.54
N ALA A 13 -6.37 -8.09 5.69
CA ALA A 13 -7.45 -7.48 4.92
C ALA A 13 -8.65 -8.42 4.87
N ARG A 14 -9.84 -7.86 4.72
CA ARG A 14 -11.09 -8.59 4.59
C ARG A 14 -11.91 -8.02 3.45
N ALA A 15 -12.47 -8.88 2.63
CA ALA A 15 -13.45 -8.51 1.62
C ALA A 15 -14.74 -9.35 1.80
N VAL A 16 -15.88 -8.71 1.65
CA VAL A 16 -17.17 -9.38 1.45
C VAL A 16 -17.53 -9.16 -0.02
N ILE A 17 -17.74 -10.24 -0.74
CA ILE A 17 -18.03 -10.20 -2.18
C ILE A 17 -19.39 -10.84 -2.45
N ALA A 18 -20.17 -10.24 -3.32
CA ALA A 18 -21.39 -10.83 -3.86
C ALA A 18 -21.02 -11.66 -5.11
N LEU A 19 -21.51 -12.87 -5.18
CA LEU A 19 -21.27 -13.79 -6.29
C LEU A 19 -22.60 -14.14 -6.95
N GLU A 20 -22.56 -14.38 -8.25
CA GLU A 20 -23.68 -15.00 -8.97
C GLU A 20 -23.89 -16.45 -8.48
N ASP A 21 -25.11 -16.93 -8.60
CA ASP A 21 -25.44 -18.30 -8.23
C ASP A 21 -24.54 -19.31 -8.96
N GLY A 22 -24.10 -20.33 -8.23
CA GLY A 22 -23.21 -21.37 -8.75
C GLY A 22 -21.73 -20.98 -8.88
N LYS A 23 -21.31 -19.76 -8.51
CA LYS A 23 -19.90 -19.33 -8.58
C LYS A 23 -19.11 -19.58 -7.29
N LEU A 24 -19.73 -20.11 -6.25
CA LEU A 24 -19.11 -20.30 -4.94
C LEU A 24 -17.87 -21.20 -5.00
N SER A 25 -18.00 -22.38 -5.64
CA SER A 25 -16.87 -23.32 -5.78
C SER A 25 -15.70 -22.72 -6.53
N ARG A 26 -15.97 -21.97 -7.60
CA ARG A 26 -14.89 -21.30 -8.35
C ARG A 26 -14.21 -20.20 -7.54
N ALA A 27 -14.94 -19.46 -6.72
CA ALA A 27 -14.36 -18.46 -5.83
C ALA A 27 -13.45 -19.11 -4.77
N GLN A 28 -13.86 -20.24 -4.23
CA GLN A 28 -13.05 -21.01 -3.29
C GLN A 28 -11.76 -21.52 -3.95
N GLU A 29 -11.84 -22.12 -5.12
CA GLU A 29 -10.67 -22.57 -5.90
C GLU A 29 -9.68 -21.43 -6.14
N ILE A 30 -10.16 -20.24 -6.53
CA ILE A 30 -9.32 -19.05 -6.74
C ILE A 30 -8.60 -18.66 -5.44
N CYS A 31 -9.27 -18.69 -4.29
CA CYS A 31 -8.65 -18.39 -3.00
C CYS A 31 -7.56 -19.41 -2.64
N GLU A 32 -7.79 -20.69 -2.90
CA GLU A 32 -6.82 -21.77 -2.67
C GLU A 32 -5.60 -21.64 -3.59
N GLU A 33 -5.81 -21.40 -4.90
CA GLU A 33 -4.76 -21.14 -5.88
C GLU A 33 -3.91 -19.93 -5.49
N LEU A 34 -4.57 -18.83 -5.11
CA LEU A 34 -3.90 -17.59 -4.69
C LEU A 34 -3.11 -17.79 -3.40
N GLN A 35 -3.66 -18.51 -2.43
CA GLN A 35 -2.93 -18.82 -1.20
C GLN A 35 -1.66 -19.63 -1.47
N ALA A 36 -1.74 -20.64 -2.34
CA ALA A 36 -0.58 -21.43 -2.72
C ALA A 36 0.50 -20.57 -3.40
N THR A 37 0.09 -19.68 -4.30
CA THR A 37 0.98 -18.74 -4.98
C THR A 37 1.68 -17.80 -3.99
N LEU A 38 0.92 -17.15 -3.11
CA LEU A 38 1.47 -16.20 -2.14
C LEU A 38 2.42 -16.89 -1.13
N ARG A 39 2.07 -18.08 -0.67
CA ARG A 39 2.97 -18.86 0.21
C ARG A 39 4.28 -19.23 -0.46
N ALA A 40 4.27 -19.53 -1.75
CA ALA A 40 5.48 -19.80 -2.51
C ALA A 40 6.34 -18.53 -2.70
N GLU A 41 5.71 -17.41 -3.06
CA GLU A 41 6.40 -16.13 -3.26
C GLU A 41 7.01 -15.57 -1.96
N TYR A 42 6.29 -15.67 -0.86
CA TYR A 42 6.69 -15.10 0.43
C TYR A 42 7.29 -16.12 1.40
N ALA A 43 7.65 -17.31 0.94
CA ALA A 43 8.14 -18.40 1.78
C ALA A 43 9.30 -18.00 2.72
N ALA A 44 10.18 -17.09 2.29
CA ALA A 44 11.31 -16.62 3.09
C ALA A 44 10.98 -15.44 4.01
N ALA A 45 10.00 -14.61 3.66
CA ALA A 45 9.70 -13.36 4.36
C ALA A 45 8.45 -13.45 5.24
N ASP A 46 7.44 -14.18 4.80
CA ASP A 46 6.14 -14.32 5.47
C ASP A 46 5.50 -15.68 5.14
N PRO A 47 6.03 -16.80 5.68
CA PRO A 47 5.57 -18.17 5.37
C PRO A 47 4.15 -18.46 5.86
N ASP A 48 3.63 -17.66 6.79
CA ASP A 48 2.34 -17.87 7.43
C ASP A 48 1.17 -17.13 6.75
N VAL A 49 1.38 -16.60 5.53
CA VAL A 49 0.29 -15.99 4.75
C VAL A 49 -0.86 -16.96 4.57
N THR A 50 -2.06 -16.52 4.95
CA THR A 50 -3.28 -17.32 4.84
C THR A 50 -4.41 -16.54 4.17
N ILE A 51 -5.17 -17.23 3.33
CA ILE A 51 -6.42 -16.75 2.77
C ILE A 51 -7.54 -17.67 3.25
N THR A 52 -8.49 -17.12 3.97
CA THR A 52 -9.67 -17.89 4.43
C THR A 52 -10.87 -17.47 3.60
N PHE A 53 -11.50 -18.43 2.94
CA PHE A 53 -12.76 -18.24 2.25
C PHE A 53 -13.90 -18.84 3.09
N THR A 54 -14.91 -18.02 3.38
CA THR A 54 -16.08 -18.48 4.15
C THR A 54 -17.34 -18.10 3.39
N PRO A 55 -18.19 -19.05 3.03
CA PRO A 55 -19.52 -18.76 2.49
C PRO A 55 -20.31 -17.91 3.48
N GLY A 56 -20.86 -16.82 2.99
CA GLY A 56 -21.63 -15.86 3.79
C GLY A 56 -23.12 -15.95 3.53
N THR A 57 -23.87 -15.17 4.30
CA THR A 57 -25.27 -14.88 4.04
C THR A 57 -25.40 -13.81 2.95
N VAL A 58 -26.56 -13.74 2.33
CA VAL A 58 -26.89 -12.71 1.32
C VAL A 58 -26.69 -11.32 1.95
N ALA A 59 -25.96 -10.47 1.27
CA ALA A 59 -25.86 -9.06 1.62
C ALA A 59 -27.01 -8.28 0.95
N ASP A 60 -27.61 -7.35 1.68
CA ASP A 60 -28.70 -6.52 1.13
C ASP A 60 -28.20 -5.56 0.06
N GLN A 61 -26.94 -5.20 0.09
CA GLN A 61 -26.31 -4.28 -0.86
C GLN A 61 -24.91 -4.75 -1.25
N ALA A 62 -24.56 -4.51 -2.51
CA ALA A 62 -23.23 -4.72 -3.05
C ALA A 62 -22.85 -3.52 -3.95
N LEU A 63 -21.56 -3.33 -4.15
CA LEU A 63 -21.07 -2.37 -5.14
C LEU A 63 -21.55 -2.76 -6.54
N SER A 64 -21.85 -1.76 -7.36
CA SER A 64 -22.05 -1.99 -8.79
C SER A 64 -20.81 -2.66 -9.42
N LEU A 65 -20.98 -3.33 -10.55
CA LEU A 65 -19.84 -3.90 -11.30
C LEU A 65 -18.82 -2.80 -11.68
N MET A 66 -19.30 -1.61 -12.00
CA MET A 66 -18.45 -0.46 -12.34
C MET A 66 -17.61 -0.02 -11.12
N ASP A 67 -18.23 0.10 -9.96
CA ASP A 67 -17.52 0.52 -8.75
C ASP A 67 -16.60 -0.58 -8.22
N THR A 68 -16.99 -1.84 -8.35
CA THR A 68 -16.08 -2.98 -8.09
C THR A 68 -14.82 -2.90 -8.96
N LYS A 69 -14.99 -2.61 -10.26
CA LYS A 69 -13.83 -2.39 -11.16
C LYS A 69 -12.95 -1.22 -10.74
N LYS A 70 -13.55 -0.11 -10.27
CA LYS A 70 -12.78 1.02 -9.73
C LYS A 70 -11.97 0.63 -8.49
N VAL A 71 -12.56 -0.14 -7.56
CA VAL A 71 -11.85 -0.68 -6.38
C VAL A 71 -10.67 -1.53 -6.82
N CYS A 72 -10.89 -2.50 -7.70
CA CYS A 72 -9.83 -3.35 -8.21
C CYS A 72 -8.73 -2.54 -8.93
N CYS A 73 -9.11 -1.57 -9.76
CA CYS A 73 -8.19 -0.69 -10.44
C CYS A 73 -7.34 0.11 -9.44
N PHE A 74 -7.96 0.73 -8.45
CA PHE A 74 -7.27 1.49 -7.41
C PHE A 74 -6.26 0.62 -6.66
N LEU A 75 -6.68 -0.54 -6.15
CA LEU A 75 -5.82 -1.43 -5.37
C LEU A 75 -4.64 -1.98 -6.17
N ASN A 76 -4.83 -2.27 -7.47
CA ASN A 76 -3.76 -2.79 -8.32
C ASN A 76 -2.78 -1.72 -8.80
N LEU A 77 -3.21 -0.48 -8.97
CA LEU A 77 -2.40 0.61 -9.52
C LEU A 77 -1.85 1.58 -8.48
N TYR A 78 -2.34 1.51 -7.24
CA TYR A 78 -1.80 2.34 -6.17
C TYR A 78 -0.33 1.98 -5.93
N PRO A 79 0.60 2.95 -5.97
CA PRO A 79 2.01 2.67 -5.73
C PRO A 79 2.19 2.17 -4.30
N ASN A 80 2.80 1.00 -4.15
CA ASN A 80 3.01 0.38 -2.85
C ASN A 80 4.38 -0.31 -2.79
N GLY A 81 5.10 -0.13 -1.68
CA GLY A 81 6.42 -0.69 -1.47
C GLY A 81 7.56 0.28 -1.77
N ILE A 82 8.71 -0.25 -2.12
CA ILE A 82 9.93 0.50 -2.43
C ILE A 82 9.86 0.98 -3.88
N GLU A 83 9.91 2.30 -4.07
CA GLU A 83 9.95 2.93 -5.40
C GLU A 83 11.38 3.19 -5.88
N SER A 84 12.30 3.50 -4.98
CA SER A 84 13.70 3.64 -5.32
C SER A 84 14.63 3.43 -4.12
N MET A 85 15.80 2.88 -4.42
CA MET A 85 16.91 2.80 -3.47
C MET A 85 17.84 4.00 -3.63
N SER A 86 18.57 4.35 -2.59
CA SER A 86 19.61 5.37 -2.64
C SER A 86 20.75 4.93 -3.57
N MET A 87 21.19 5.83 -4.42
CA MET A 87 22.38 5.61 -5.26
C MET A 87 23.69 5.96 -4.52
N ASP A 88 23.60 6.67 -3.39
CA ASP A 88 24.76 7.08 -2.60
C ASP A 88 25.03 6.14 -1.42
N ILE A 89 23.99 5.51 -0.87
CA ILE A 89 24.08 4.64 0.32
C ILE A 89 23.48 3.27 -0.02
N PRO A 90 24.32 2.24 -0.20
CA PRO A 90 23.84 0.88 -0.47
C PRO A 90 22.88 0.37 0.62
N GLY A 91 21.79 -0.26 0.21
CA GLY A 91 20.78 -0.82 1.12
C GLY A 91 19.80 0.18 1.74
N LEU A 92 19.97 1.49 1.52
CA LEU A 92 19.07 2.51 2.02
C LEU A 92 17.90 2.73 1.05
N VAL A 93 16.66 2.60 1.55
CA VAL A 93 15.46 2.98 0.80
C VAL A 93 15.40 4.51 0.70
N GLN A 94 15.39 5.02 -0.53
CA GLN A 94 15.28 6.46 -0.80
C GLN A 94 13.83 6.93 -0.87
N THR A 95 12.97 6.14 -1.54
CA THR A 95 11.57 6.49 -1.78
C THR A 95 10.70 5.26 -1.61
N SER A 96 9.64 5.39 -0.83
CA SER A 96 8.67 4.33 -0.60
C SER A 96 7.26 4.90 -0.43
N CYS A 97 6.28 4.06 -0.65
CA CYS A 97 4.87 4.36 -0.44
C CYS A 97 4.16 3.13 0.12
N ASN A 98 3.16 3.32 0.96
CA ASN A 98 2.26 2.26 1.37
C ASN A 98 0.82 2.73 1.43
N LEU A 99 -0.11 1.84 1.10
CA LEU A 99 -1.53 2.00 1.39
C LEU A 99 -1.78 1.39 2.77
N GLY A 100 -1.78 2.23 3.79
CA GLY A 100 -1.85 1.79 5.19
C GLY A 100 -3.27 1.46 5.66
N ILE A 101 -4.28 2.12 5.09
CA ILE A 101 -5.70 1.89 5.41
C ILE A 101 -6.50 1.94 4.11
N PHE A 102 -7.42 0.99 3.95
CA PHE A 102 -8.40 1.00 2.88
C PHE A 102 -9.75 0.49 3.39
N LYS A 103 -10.81 1.23 3.12
CA LYS A 103 -12.17 0.88 3.55
C LYS A 103 -13.17 1.16 2.45
N VAL A 104 -14.13 0.24 2.32
CA VAL A 104 -15.34 0.43 1.51
C VAL A 104 -16.48 0.60 2.48
N GLY A 105 -17.17 1.72 2.40
CA GLY A 105 -18.33 2.04 3.24
C GLY A 105 -19.56 2.33 2.38
N GLU A 106 -20.68 2.63 3.02
CA GLU A 106 -21.96 2.94 2.37
C GLU A 106 -21.88 4.17 1.47
N THR A 107 -21.06 5.15 1.84
CA THR A 107 -20.94 6.43 1.12
C THR A 107 -19.81 6.48 0.11
N GLY A 108 -19.02 5.39 -0.01
CA GLY A 108 -17.91 5.33 -0.96
C GLY A 108 -16.66 4.64 -0.42
N LEU A 109 -15.55 4.94 -1.06
CA LEU A 109 -14.22 4.38 -0.77
C LEU A 109 -13.38 5.40 -0.04
N ALA A 110 -12.63 4.97 0.96
CA ALA A 110 -11.65 5.79 1.64
C ALA A 110 -10.33 5.02 1.78
N GLY A 111 -9.22 5.67 1.45
CA GLY A 111 -7.88 5.14 1.62
C GLY A 111 -6.96 6.16 2.29
N SER A 112 -6.03 5.70 3.08
CA SER A 112 -4.96 6.52 3.64
C SER A 112 -3.64 5.80 3.49
N GLY A 113 -2.62 6.53 3.06
CA GLY A 113 -1.28 5.99 2.85
C GLY A 113 -0.19 6.98 3.18
N SER A 114 1.03 6.49 3.29
CA SER A 114 2.20 7.28 3.63
C SER A 114 3.20 7.26 2.47
N VAL A 115 3.62 8.44 2.04
CA VAL A 115 4.70 8.61 1.04
C VAL A 115 5.94 9.14 1.75
N ARG A 116 7.05 8.42 1.63
CA ARG A 116 8.33 8.80 2.21
C ARG A 116 9.39 8.90 1.13
N SER A 117 10.15 9.99 1.15
CA SER A 117 11.30 10.15 0.25
C SER A 117 12.29 11.16 0.84
N SER A 118 13.57 10.86 0.75
CA SER A 118 14.63 11.84 1.00
C SER A 118 14.82 12.83 -0.16
N VAL A 119 14.21 12.58 -1.32
CA VAL A 119 14.30 13.41 -2.53
C VAL A 119 12.95 14.06 -2.82
N ALA A 120 12.91 15.39 -2.80
CA ALA A 120 11.67 16.16 -2.94
C ALA A 120 10.93 15.89 -4.25
N SER A 121 11.65 15.83 -5.38
CA SER A 121 11.06 15.56 -6.71
C SER A 121 10.42 14.16 -6.80
N ARG A 122 11.03 13.16 -6.15
CA ARG A 122 10.49 11.79 -6.09
C ARG A 122 9.21 11.74 -5.25
N LYS A 123 9.20 12.42 -4.09
CA LYS A 123 8.00 12.56 -3.26
C LYS A 123 6.84 13.14 -4.07
N GLN A 124 7.09 14.27 -4.76
CA GLN A 124 6.07 14.92 -5.56
C GLN A 124 5.59 14.09 -6.76
N LEU A 125 6.47 13.29 -7.37
CA LEU A 125 6.10 12.37 -8.43
C LEU A 125 5.09 11.32 -7.93
N LEU A 126 5.34 10.69 -6.77
CA LEU A 126 4.42 9.72 -6.19
C LEU A 126 3.07 10.33 -5.82
N ILE A 127 3.07 11.50 -5.16
CA ILE A 127 1.84 12.23 -4.84
C ILE A 127 1.03 12.52 -6.12
N ARG A 128 1.70 12.91 -7.20
CA ARG A 128 1.05 13.17 -8.50
C ARG A 128 0.47 11.89 -9.11
N ARG A 129 1.18 10.78 -9.04
CA ARG A 129 0.67 9.47 -9.53
C ARG A 129 -0.58 9.06 -8.77
N ILE A 130 -0.56 9.15 -7.43
CA ILE A 130 -1.72 8.85 -6.58
C ILE A 130 -2.89 9.78 -6.90
N ARG A 131 -2.62 11.08 -7.08
CA ARG A 131 -3.64 12.05 -7.46
C ARG A 131 -4.30 11.71 -8.79
N LEU A 132 -3.51 11.48 -9.84
CA LEU A 132 -4.02 11.12 -11.16
C LEU A 132 -4.86 9.83 -11.12
N LEU A 133 -4.40 8.81 -10.41
CA LEU A 133 -5.16 7.57 -10.22
C LEU A 133 -6.50 7.85 -9.52
N THR A 134 -6.47 8.55 -8.39
CA THR A 134 -7.66 8.85 -7.60
C THR A 134 -8.68 9.66 -8.40
N GLU A 135 -8.23 10.73 -9.05
CA GLU A 135 -9.09 11.63 -9.84
C GLU A 135 -9.65 10.94 -11.09
N SER A 136 -8.88 10.08 -11.76
CA SER A 136 -9.37 9.31 -12.91
C SER A 136 -10.47 8.30 -12.55
N LEU A 137 -10.53 7.89 -11.29
CA LEU A 137 -11.59 7.03 -10.76
C LEU A 137 -12.78 7.82 -10.15
N GLY A 138 -12.73 9.15 -10.22
CA GLY A 138 -13.76 10.04 -9.71
C GLY A 138 -13.64 10.38 -8.23
N GLY A 139 -12.49 10.14 -7.62
CA GLY A 139 -12.20 10.48 -6.23
C GLY A 139 -11.43 11.79 -6.08
N THR A 140 -11.07 12.10 -4.84
CA THR A 140 -10.26 13.28 -4.48
C THR A 140 -9.09 12.86 -3.60
N LEU A 141 -7.94 13.53 -3.74
CA LEU A 141 -6.78 13.32 -2.90
C LEU A 141 -6.55 14.54 -2.00
N CYS A 142 -6.52 14.31 -0.69
CA CYS A 142 -6.02 15.26 0.29
C CYS A 142 -4.60 14.87 0.72
N VAL A 143 -3.68 15.82 0.74
CA VAL A 143 -2.31 15.63 1.23
C VAL A 143 -2.15 16.42 2.51
N SER A 144 -1.65 15.77 3.57
CA SER A 144 -1.44 16.37 4.88
C SER A 144 -0.15 15.87 5.51
N GLY A 145 0.31 16.53 6.58
CA GLY A 145 1.51 16.11 7.31
C GLY A 145 2.80 16.24 6.50
N GLU A 146 2.82 17.13 5.51
CA GLU A 146 3.98 17.29 4.65
C GLU A 146 5.13 17.99 5.40
N TYR A 147 6.33 17.41 5.26
CA TYR A 147 7.58 18.02 5.73
C TYR A 147 8.64 17.97 4.62
N PRO A 148 9.65 18.87 4.67
CA PRO A 148 10.70 18.93 3.67
C PRO A 148 11.47 17.62 3.56
N ALA A 149 11.91 17.28 2.35
CA ALA A 149 12.84 16.19 2.13
C ALA A 149 14.22 16.54 2.70
N TRP A 150 14.92 15.52 3.20
CA TRP A 150 16.31 15.67 3.65
C TRP A 150 17.19 14.82 2.74
N GLU A 151 17.72 15.46 1.71
CA GLU A 151 18.60 14.80 0.75
C GLU A 151 19.97 14.51 1.37
N TYR A 152 20.52 13.35 1.02
CA TYR A 152 21.87 12.99 1.46
C TYR A 152 22.90 13.96 0.85
N ARG A 153 23.77 14.46 1.70
CA ARG A 153 24.93 15.26 1.30
C ARG A 153 26.19 14.44 1.53
N ARG A 154 27.01 14.28 0.49
CA ARG A 154 28.29 13.53 0.59
C ARG A 154 29.22 14.18 1.59
N GLU A 155 29.30 15.52 1.60
CA GLU A 155 30.06 16.32 2.56
C GLU A 155 29.09 17.00 3.54
N SER A 156 29.34 16.82 4.84
CA SER A 156 28.49 17.40 5.89
C SER A 156 29.31 17.56 7.18
N HIS A 157 29.74 18.78 7.45
CA HIS A 157 30.48 19.12 8.66
C HIS A 157 29.73 18.71 9.94
N LEU A 158 28.42 18.90 9.98
CA LEU A 158 27.58 18.49 11.12
C LEU A 158 27.70 16.96 11.36
N ARG A 159 27.57 16.16 10.30
CA ARG A 159 27.70 14.70 10.41
C ARG A 159 29.09 14.30 10.87
N ASP A 160 30.10 14.93 10.33
CA ASP A 160 31.50 14.60 10.65
C ASP A 160 31.78 14.89 12.13
N VAL A 161 31.39 16.05 12.64
CA VAL A 161 31.49 16.40 14.08
C VAL A 161 30.69 15.42 14.95
N MET A 162 29.47 15.06 14.56
CA MET A 162 28.68 14.10 15.32
C MET A 162 29.31 12.70 15.34
N CYS A 163 29.90 12.26 14.23
CA CYS A 163 30.64 11.02 14.17
C CYS A 163 31.91 11.02 15.06
N GLU A 164 32.63 12.14 15.11
CA GLU A 164 33.79 12.30 15.99
C GLU A 164 33.40 12.24 17.47
N VAL A 165 32.36 12.99 17.87
CA VAL A 165 31.83 12.97 19.25
C VAL A 165 31.38 11.57 19.65
N TYR A 166 30.65 10.85 18.77
CA TYR A 166 30.19 9.49 19.05
C TYR A 166 31.35 8.51 19.22
N LYS A 167 32.42 8.64 18.44
CA LYS A 167 33.61 7.77 18.55
C LYS A 167 34.49 8.07 19.77
N SER A 168 34.36 9.27 20.36
CA SER A 168 35.12 9.70 21.53
C SER A 168 34.50 9.25 22.88
N GLN A 169 33.33 8.66 22.87
CA GLN A 169 32.64 8.06 24.03
C GLN A 169 32.83 6.53 24.09
#